data_1f94a0eb26e13a8fcd47a46d7cbdb5c0
#
_entry.id   1f94a0eb26e13a8fcd47a46d7cbdb5c0
#
_cell.length_a   1.000
_cell.length_b   1.000
_cell.length_c   1.000
_cell.angle_alpha   90.00
_cell.angle_beta   90.00
_cell.angle_gamma   90.00
#
_symmetry.space_group_name_H-M   'P 1'
#
loop_
_entity.id
_entity.type
_entity.pdbx_description
1 polymer ?
#
loop_
_entity_poly.entity_id
_entity_poly.type
_entity_poly.pdbx_seq_one_letter_code
_entity_poly.pdbx_strand_id
1 'polypeptide(L)'
;MTLPLGASPTPHDAAALHQRLLARGIARLDDEAQLAALGAGGDALVLFLEDPVRVPESWDVAVVLPEVLAGLARAGRVVAAGFVPPELGRRWQARFGFRLWPTLLLLRGGALVGAIEGMRDWAEYEAQIPVLLDSPVQERRVALPVAAPAGERGCG
;
A
#
# COMPACT_ATOMS: atom_id res chain seq x y z
N MET A 1 35.25 -21.66 18.72
CA MET A 1 34.45 -21.92 17.54
C MET A 1 34.00 -20.61 16.94
N THR A 2 34.48 -20.32 15.79
CA THR A 2 34.16 -19.08 15.12
C THR A 2 32.86 -19.24 14.41
N LEU A 3 31.88 -18.51 14.83
CA LEU A 3 30.69 -18.40 14.08
C LEU A 3 31.00 -17.72 12.74
N PRO A 4 30.46 -18.20 11.65
CA PRO A 4 30.65 -17.51 10.41
C PRO A 4 30.09 -16.12 10.55
N LEU A 5 30.98 -15.20 10.45
CA LEU A 5 30.60 -13.79 10.46
C LEU A 5 29.92 -13.39 9.17
N GLY A 6 29.59 -14.39 8.40
CA GLY A 6 29.05 -14.03 7.16
C GLY A 6 27.59 -14.08 7.21
N ALA A 7 26.89 -13.16 7.06
CA ALA A 7 25.49 -13.23 6.75
C ALA A 7 24.55 -13.09 7.91
N SER A 8 24.83 -12.16 8.75
CA SER A 8 23.68 -11.50 9.33
C SER A 8 23.01 -10.79 8.19
N PRO A 9 21.77 -11.15 7.84
CA PRO A 9 21.07 -10.39 6.84
C PRO A 9 21.11 -8.94 7.29
N THR A 10 21.53 -8.09 6.40
CA THR A 10 21.46 -6.67 6.66
C THR A 10 20.01 -6.42 7.05
N PRO A 11 19.72 -5.94 8.26
CA PRO A 11 18.33 -5.87 8.73
C PRO A 11 17.43 -4.95 7.91
N HIS A 12 17.95 -4.43 6.82
CA HIS A 12 17.27 -3.46 5.98
C HIS A 12 17.13 -3.91 4.52
N ASP A 13 17.40 -5.17 4.22
CA ASP A 13 17.17 -5.66 2.85
C ASP A 13 15.71 -6.03 2.59
N ALA A 14 15.38 -6.22 1.31
CA ALA A 14 14.00 -6.50 0.92
C ALA A 14 13.47 -7.81 1.52
N ALA A 15 14.30 -8.83 1.62
CA ALA A 15 13.89 -10.11 2.17
C ALA A 15 13.54 -9.99 3.66
N ALA A 16 14.35 -9.29 4.43
CA ALA A 16 14.09 -9.05 5.84
C ALA A 16 12.82 -8.23 6.04
N LEU A 17 12.61 -7.22 5.19
CA LEU A 17 11.40 -6.40 5.21
C LEU A 17 10.14 -7.24 4.97
N HIS A 18 10.16 -8.06 3.94
CA HIS A 18 9.03 -8.92 3.60
C HIS A 18 8.73 -9.94 4.71
N GLN A 19 9.78 -10.54 5.27
CA GLN A 19 9.62 -11.49 6.38
C GLN A 19 9.01 -10.83 7.62
N ARG A 20 9.42 -9.60 7.91
CA ARG A 20 8.84 -8.85 9.02
C ARG A 20 7.35 -8.62 8.82
N LEU A 21 6.94 -8.23 7.64
CA LEU A 21 5.53 -8.01 7.33
C LEU A 21 4.72 -9.30 7.43
N LEU A 22 5.23 -10.39 6.84
CA LEU A 22 4.58 -11.70 6.91
C LEU A 22 4.43 -12.18 8.35
N ALA A 23 5.45 -11.98 9.18
CA ALA A 23 5.41 -12.39 10.59
C ALA A 23 4.36 -11.62 11.39
N ARG A 24 3.94 -10.44 10.91
CA ARG A 24 2.91 -9.62 11.54
C ARG A 24 1.55 -9.79 10.90
N GLY A 25 1.37 -10.80 10.07
CA GLY A 25 0.09 -11.13 9.47
C GLY A 25 -0.29 -10.28 8.25
N ILE A 26 0.67 -9.56 7.69
CA ILE A 26 0.45 -8.74 6.49
C ILE A 26 0.80 -9.60 5.28
N ALA A 27 -0.17 -9.87 4.43
CA ALA A 27 -0.02 -10.81 3.33
C ALA A 27 0.75 -10.22 2.16
N ARG A 28 1.61 -11.02 1.54
CA ARG A 28 2.25 -10.64 0.29
C ARG A 28 1.26 -10.80 -0.86
N LEU A 29 1.17 -9.79 -1.69
CA LEU A 29 0.30 -9.82 -2.88
C LEU A 29 1.16 -9.91 -4.13
N ASP A 30 0.96 -10.96 -4.89
CA ASP A 30 1.75 -11.24 -6.09
C ASP A 30 0.93 -11.18 -7.37
N ASP A 31 -0.39 -11.11 -7.30
CA ASP A 31 -1.25 -11.02 -8.46
C ASP A 31 -2.61 -10.38 -8.15
N GLU A 32 -3.38 -10.16 -9.21
CA GLU A 32 -4.71 -9.55 -9.12
C GLU A 32 -5.69 -10.38 -8.28
N ALA A 33 -5.59 -11.69 -8.35
CA ALA A 33 -6.49 -12.56 -7.61
C ALA A 33 -6.28 -12.42 -6.10
N GLN A 34 -5.02 -12.32 -5.68
CA GLN A 34 -4.69 -12.10 -4.28
C GLN A 34 -5.14 -10.74 -3.79
N LEU A 35 -4.99 -9.71 -4.61
CA LEU A 35 -5.49 -8.37 -4.29
C LEU A 35 -7.01 -8.39 -4.14
N ALA A 36 -7.72 -9.02 -5.06
CA ALA A 36 -9.17 -9.14 -5.01
C ALA A 36 -9.62 -9.92 -3.77
N ALA A 37 -8.94 -11.01 -3.44
CA ALA A 37 -9.26 -11.81 -2.26
C ALA A 37 -9.06 -11.02 -0.97
N LEU A 38 -8.02 -10.22 -0.88
CA LEU A 38 -7.78 -9.37 0.30
C LEU A 38 -8.91 -8.36 0.47
N GLY A 39 -9.36 -7.75 -0.60
CA GLY A 39 -10.41 -6.74 -0.59
C GLY A 39 -11.83 -7.28 -0.49
N ALA A 40 -12.03 -8.60 -0.65
CA ALA A 40 -13.37 -9.19 -0.70
C ALA A 40 -14.13 -9.03 0.62
N GLY A 41 -13.43 -8.93 1.74
CA GLY A 41 -14.04 -8.77 3.06
C GLY A 41 -14.40 -7.34 3.44
N GLY A 42 -14.11 -6.37 2.59
CA GLY A 42 -14.37 -4.96 2.89
C GLY A 42 -13.13 -4.09 2.79
N ASP A 43 -12.75 -3.46 3.90
CA ASP A 43 -11.62 -2.55 3.92
C ASP A 43 -10.28 -3.28 3.97
N ALA A 44 -9.34 -2.85 3.14
CA ALA A 44 -8.00 -3.39 3.10
C ALA A 44 -6.97 -2.27 2.96
N LEU A 45 -5.95 -2.30 3.80
CA LEU A 45 -4.77 -1.44 3.66
C LEU A 45 -3.73 -2.20 2.84
N VAL A 46 -3.27 -1.58 1.78
CA VAL A 46 -2.30 -2.18 0.87
C VAL A 46 -1.06 -1.29 0.80
N LEU A 47 0.06 -1.84 1.25
CA LEU A 47 1.32 -1.14 1.30
C LEU A 47 2.13 -1.41 0.04
N PHE A 48 2.42 -0.38 -0.71
CA PHE A 48 3.27 -0.43 -1.89
C PHE A 48 4.69 -0.07 -1.49
N LEU A 49 5.58 -1.03 -1.60
CA LEU A 49 6.96 -0.90 -1.15
C LEU A 49 7.92 -0.72 -2.31
N GLU A 50 8.93 0.09 -2.11
CA GLU A 50 10.13 0.08 -2.93
C GLU A 50 11.21 -0.73 -2.20
N ASP A 51 12.31 -1.02 -2.89
CA ASP A 51 13.47 -1.66 -2.29
C ASP A 51 13.99 -0.80 -1.11
N PRO A 52 14.04 -1.31 0.11
CA PRO A 52 14.43 -0.50 1.27
C PRO A 52 15.90 -0.08 1.25
N VAL A 53 16.73 -0.68 0.41
CA VAL A 53 18.10 -0.21 0.21
C VAL A 53 18.09 1.11 -0.57
N ARG A 54 17.17 1.24 -1.51
CA ARG A 54 17.02 2.45 -2.32
C ARG A 54 16.11 3.49 -1.69
N VAL A 55 15.08 3.04 -1.00
CA VAL A 55 14.09 3.88 -0.32
C VAL A 55 13.92 3.37 1.11
N PRO A 56 14.80 3.80 2.03
CA PRO A 56 14.77 3.31 3.42
C PRO A 56 13.45 3.54 4.14
N GLU A 57 12.69 4.53 3.72
CA GLU A 57 11.38 4.85 4.27
C GLU A 57 10.40 3.68 4.12
N SER A 58 10.64 2.78 3.19
CA SER A 58 9.84 1.54 3.05
C SER A 58 9.91 0.69 4.32
N TRP A 59 11.06 0.67 4.97
CA TRP A 59 11.23 -0.04 6.24
C TRP A 59 10.41 0.64 7.35
N ASP A 60 10.45 1.96 7.40
CA ASP A 60 9.75 2.71 8.45
C ASP A 60 8.25 2.47 8.40
N VAL A 61 7.65 2.50 7.21
CA VAL A 61 6.22 2.20 7.06
C VAL A 61 5.90 0.76 7.45
N ALA A 62 6.78 -0.17 7.14
CA ALA A 62 6.59 -1.57 7.50
C ALA A 62 6.63 -1.79 9.03
N VAL A 63 7.36 -0.96 9.74
CA VAL A 63 7.37 -0.99 11.21
C VAL A 63 6.09 -0.38 11.78
N VAL A 64 5.62 0.69 11.18
CA VAL A 64 4.46 1.44 11.65
C VAL A 64 3.15 0.72 11.36
N LEU A 65 2.99 0.13 10.20
CA LEU A 65 1.73 -0.46 9.76
C LEU A 65 1.15 -1.51 10.73
N PRO A 66 1.93 -2.46 11.27
CA PRO A 66 1.37 -3.41 12.25
C PRO A 66 0.80 -2.74 13.48
N GLU A 67 1.43 -1.66 13.95
CA GLU A 67 0.97 -0.91 15.11
C GLU A 67 -0.32 -0.15 14.82
N VAL A 68 -0.45 0.39 13.61
CA VAL A 68 -1.68 1.02 13.15
C VAL A 68 -2.83 -0.01 13.13
N LEU A 69 -2.57 -1.19 12.58
CA LEU A 69 -3.56 -2.26 12.52
C LEU A 69 -3.99 -2.72 13.90
N ALA A 70 -3.04 -2.84 14.83
CA ALA A 70 -3.35 -3.20 16.21
C ALA A 70 -4.23 -2.14 16.88
N GLY A 71 -3.95 -0.86 16.63
CA GLY A 71 -4.77 0.23 17.14
C GLY A 71 -6.21 0.20 16.59
N LEU A 72 -6.35 -0.06 15.31
CA LEU A 72 -7.66 -0.20 14.68
C LEU A 72 -8.44 -1.38 15.26
N ALA A 73 -7.77 -2.51 15.47
CA ALA A 73 -8.40 -3.68 16.07
C ALA A 73 -8.90 -3.41 17.48
N ARG A 74 -8.11 -2.68 18.28
CA ARG A 74 -8.53 -2.26 19.62
C ARG A 74 -9.74 -1.34 19.59
N ALA A 75 -9.89 -0.58 18.52
CA ALA A 75 -11.06 0.29 18.32
C ALA A 75 -12.24 -0.44 17.67
N GLY A 76 -12.15 -1.75 17.51
CA GLY A 76 -13.22 -2.57 16.93
C GLY A 76 -13.29 -2.54 15.41
N ARG A 77 -12.24 -2.03 14.75
CA ARG A 77 -12.22 -1.97 13.28
C ARG A 77 -11.33 -3.06 12.71
N VAL A 78 -11.94 -3.97 11.96
CA VAL A 78 -11.21 -5.04 11.29
C VAL A 78 -10.87 -4.61 9.88
N VAL A 79 -9.56 -4.54 9.61
CA VAL A 79 -9.03 -4.13 8.32
C VAL A 79 -8.01 -5.16 7.88
N ALA A 80 -8.19 -5.70 6.69
CA ALA A 80 -7.21 -6.60 6.10
C ALA A 80 -5.97 -5.80 5.67
N ALA A 81 -4.84 -6.45 5.59
CA ALA A 81 -3.61 -5.77 5.18
C ALA A 81 -2.75 -6.67 4.30
N GLY A 82 -2.16 -6.06 3.30
CA GLY A 82 -1.23 -6.72 2.41
C GLY A 82 -0.14 -5.77 1.95
N PHE A 83 0.91 -6.32 1.36
CA PHE A 83 1.97 -5.52 0.75
C PHE A 83 2.28 -6.00 -0.66
N VAL A 84 2.72 -5.08 -1.48
CA VAL A 84 3.02 -5.31 -2.89
C VAL A 84 4.51 -5.09 -3.11
N PRO A 85 5.23 -6.07 -3.64
CA PRO A 85 6.65 -5.90 -3.97
C PRO A 85 6.84 -4.87 -5.11
N PRO A 86 8.05 -4.29 -5.24
CA PRO A 86 8.28 -3.17 -6.15
C PRO A 86 7.88 -3.41 -7.60
N GLU A 87 8.20 -4.56 -8.14
CA GLU A 87 7.92 -4.84 -9.55
C GLU A 87 6.44 -4.81 -9.87
N LEU A 88 5.64 -5.45 -9.05
CA LEU A 88 4.20 -5.46 -9.22
C LEU A 88 3.61 -4.09 -8.88
N GLY A 89 4.16 -3.44 -7.87
CA GLY A 89 3.73 -2.11 -7.49
C GLY A 89 3.88 -1.09 -8.61
N ARG A 90 4.95 -1.18 -9.38
CA ARG A 90 5.14 -0.30 -10.54
C ARG A 90 4.08 -0.52 -11.61
N ARG A 91 3.63 -1.75 -11.81
CA ARG A 91 2.54 -2.05 -12.74
C ARG A 91 1.22 -1.45 -12.26
N TRP A 92 0.98 -1.50 -10.95
CA TRP A 92 -0.28 -1.03 -10.37
C TRP A 92 -0.28 0.45 -10.06
N GLN A 93 0.87 1.10 -10.08
CA GLN A 93 1.00 2.51 -9.78
C GLN A 93 0.10 3.38 -10.66
N ALA A 94 0.11 3.14 -11.96
CA ALA A 94 -0.72 3.88 -12.88
C ALA A 94 -2.21 3.64 -12.65
N ARG A 95 -2.58 2.41 -12.30
CA ARG A 95 -3.96 2.03 -12.01
C ARG A 95 -4.52 2.79 -10.81
N PHE A 96 -3.71 2.95 -9.75
CA PHE A 96 -4.16 3.60 -8.53
C PHE A 96 -3.77 5.08 -8.45
N GLY A 97 -2.93 5.54 -9.33
CA GLY A 97 -2.63 6.97 -9.48
C GLY A 97 -1.72 7.59 -8.43
N PHE A 98 -0.99 6.80 -7.64
CA PHE A 98 -0.05 7.36 -6.69
C PHE A 98 1.30 7.64 -7.34
N ARG A 99 2.08 8.53 -6.74
CA ARG A 99 3.36 8.99 -7.29
C ARG A 99 4.55 8.76 -6.39
N LEU A 100 4.34 8.72 -5.09
CA LEU A 100 5.42 8.60 -4.12
C LEU A 100 5.53 7.17 -3.57
N TRP A 101 6.71 6.83 -3.11
CA TRP A 101 7.01 5.53 -2.50
C TRP A 101 7.64 5.76 -1.13
N PRO A 102 7.30 4.96 -0.13
CA PRO A 102 6.22 3.98 -0.13
C PRO A 102 4.85 4.64 -0.12
N THR A 103 3.81 3.91 -0.48
CA THR A 103 2.44 4.41 -0.43
C THR A 103 1.52 3.39 0.24
N LEU A 104 0.65 3.87 1.09
CA LEU A 104 -0.38 3.07 1.72
C LEU A 104 -1.73 3.42 1.10
N LEU A 105 -2.37 2.44 0.46
CA LEU A 105 -3.70 2.61 -0.11
C LEU A 105 -4.75 2.00 0.81
N LEU A 106 -5.89 2.65 0.90
CA LEU A 106 -7.09 2.02 1.44
C LEU A 106 -8.01 1.65 0.29
N LEU A 107 -8.32 0.37 0.20
CA LEU A 107 -9.26 -0.18 -0.78
C LEU A 107 -10.50 -0.71 -0.06
N ARG A 108 -11.65 -0.56 -0.68
CA ARG A 108 -12.90 -1.12 -0.18
C ARG A 108 -13.57 -1.91 -1.29
N GLY A 109 -13.67 -3.23 -1.13
CA GLY A 109 -14.17 -4.09 -2.19
C GLY A 109 -13.33 -4.00 -3.46
N GLY A 110 -12.03 -3.75 -3.34
CA GLY A 110 -11.12 -3.56 -4.45
C GLY A 110 -11.10 -2.17 -5.07
N ALA A 111 -11.97 -1.27 -4.63
CA ALA A 111 -12.02 0.10 -5.15
C ALA A 111 -11.22 1.06 -4.25
N LEU A 112 -10.57 2.03 -4.86
CA LEU A 112 -9.74 2.97 -4.12
C LEU A 112 -10.59 3.93 -3.29
N VAL A 113 -10.31 3.99 -1.99
CA VAL A 113 -10.86 5.01 -1.10
C VAL A 113 -9.91 6.19 -1.01
N GLY A 114 -8.63 5.92 -0.81
CA GLY A 114 -7.63 6.97 -0.75
C GLY A 114 -6.23 6.44 -0.56
N ALA A 115 -5.27 7.34 -0.57
CA ALA A 115 -3.86 7.01 -0.48
C ALA A 115 -3.15 7.92 0.51
N ILE A 116 -2.20 7.34 1.24
CA ILE A 116 -1.23 8.11 2.01
C ILE A 116 0.10 7.89 1.33
N GLU A 117 0.54 8.88 0.58
CA GLU A 117 1.73 8.79 -0.26
C GLU A 117 2.97 9.26 0.48
N GLY A 118 4.04 8.50 0.32
CA GLY A 118 5.30 8.76 0.98
C GLY A 118 5.28 8.39 2.46
N MET A 119 6.41 8.53 3.10
CA MET A 119 6.52 8.30 4.54
C MET A 119 5.88 9.46 5.30
N ARG A 120 5.07 9.11 6.27
CA ARG A 120 4.46 10.06 7.20
C ARG A 120 4.86 9.69 8.62
N ASP A 121 4.73 10.63 9.54
CA ASP A 121 4.97 10.32 10.92
C ASP A 121 3.77 9.57 11.54
N TRP A 122 3.97 9.04 12.74
CA TRP A 122 2.95 8.26 13.42
C TRP A 122 1.63 9.03 13.59
N ALA A 123 1.73 10.27 13.99
CA ALA A 123 0.54 11.10 14.24
C ALA A 123 -0.29 11.31 12.97
N GLU A 124 0.37 11.44 11.83
CA GLU A 124 -0.31 11.59 10.55
C GLU A 124 -1.05 10.30 10.17
N TYR A 125 -0.44 9.13 10.35
CA TYR A 125 -1.13 7.86 10.10
C TYR A 125 -2.32 7.69 11.03
N GLU A 126 -2.15 7.98 12.31
CA GLU A 126 -3.24 7.90 13.28
C GLU A 126 -4.40 8.83 12.94
N ALA A 127 -4.12 10.00 12.38
CA ALA A 127 -5.14 10.96 12.01
C ALA A 127 -5.80 10.62 10.68
N GLN A 128 -5.02 10.22 9.68
CA GLN A 128 -5.52 10.06 8.32
C GLN A 128 -6.23 8.72 8.07
N ILE A 129 -5.77 7.65 8.67
CA ILE A 129 -6.36 6.33 8.40
C ILE A 129 -7.82 6.25 8.85
N PRO A 130 -8.20 6.69 10.04
CA PRO A 130 -9.62 6.72 10.41
C PRO A 130 -10.47 7.56 9.46
N VAL A 131 -9.96 8.69 9.01
CA VAL A 131 -10.66 9.54 8.05
C VAL A 131 -10.90 8.80 6.73
N LEU A 132 -9.89 8.08 6.24
CA LEU A 132 -10.05 7.25 5.04
C LEU A 132 -11.08 6.14 5.25
N LEU A 133 -11.04 5.47 6.39
CA LEU A 133 -12.00 4.41 6.70
C LEU A 133 -13.44 4.91 6.71
N ASP A 134 -13.65 6.16 7.08
CA ASP A 134 -14.97 6.79 7.09
C ASP A 134 -15.33 7.48 5.77
N SER A 135 -14.44 7.48 4.80
CA SER A 135 -14.63 8.12 3.51
C SER A 135 -15.27 7.16 2.50
N PRO A 136 -16.00 7.68 1.52
CA PRO A 136 -16.54 6.85 0.44
C PRO A 136 -15.46 6.45 -0.54
N VAL A 137 -15.73 5.40 -1.31
CA VAL A 137 -14.89 5.01 -2.43
C VAL A 137 -14.81 6.17 -3.40
N GLN A 138 -13.63 6.45 -3.93
CA GLN A 138 -13.46 7.46 -4.95
C GLN A 138 -14.18 7.00 -6.22
N GLU A 139 -15.00 7.87 -6.75
CA GLU A 139 -15.52 7.63 -8.08
C GLU A 139 -14.34 7.60 -9.03
N ARG A 140 -14.24 6.49 -9.74
CA ARG A 140 -13.28 6.39 -10.78
C ARG A 140 -13.58 7.51 -11.76
N ARG A 141 -12.84 8.56 -11.66
CA ARG A 141 -12.74 9.42 -12.81
C ARG A 141 -12.07 8.59 -13.87
N VAL A 142 -12.89 7.98 -14.64
CA VAL A 142 -12.46 7.54 -15.91
C VAL A 142 -11.85 8.77 -16.49
N ALA A 143 -10.58 8.78 -16.58
CA ALA A 143 -9.94 9.74 -17.40
C ALA A 143 -10.53 9.50 -18.74
N LEU A 144 -11.54 10.20 -18.95
CA LEU A 144 -12.10 10.20 -20.22
C LEU A 144 -11.04 10.57 -21.14
N PRO A 145 -10.95 9.80 -22.05
CA PRO A 145 -10.12 10.12 -23.09
C PRO A 145 -10.63 11.38 -23.64
N VAL A 146 -10.37 12.01 -23.16
CA VAL A 146 -10.59 12.94 -23.53
C VAL A 146 -10.62 13.41 -24.67
N ALA A 147 -10.65 13.41 -24.78
CA ALA A 147 -10.65 13.85 -25.45
C ALA A 147 -10.91 13.97 -26.36
N ALA A 148 -10.98 13.65 -26.38
CA ALA A 148 -11.15 13.71 -27.04
C ALA A 148 -11.61 14.14 -27.77
N PRO A 149 -11.59 14.29 -28.20
CA PRO A 149 -11.84 14.69 -28.98
C PRO A 149 -12.30 15.41 -29.46
N ALA A 150 -12.40 15.58 -29.00
CA ALA A 150 -12.87 16.20 -29.26
C ALA A 150 -12.82 16.98 -30.04
N GLY A 151 -12.44 17.28 -29.83
CA GLY A 151 -12.46 18.14 -30.34
C GLY A 151 -12.55 18.20 -31.53
N GLU A 152 -12.38 17.72 -31.73
CA GLU A 152 -12.39 17.78 -32.70
C GLU A 152 -13.27 17.94 -33.45
N ARG A 153 -13.86 17.68 -33.24
CA ARG A 153 -14.73 17.91 -33.86
C ARG A 153 -14.98 18.92 -34.23
N GLY A 154 -14.49 19.36 -33.71
CA GLY A 154 -14.70 20.43 -34.01
C GLY A 154 -14.77 20.86 -35.27
N CYS A 155 -14.64 20.62 -35.78
CA CYS A 155 -14.72 21.13 -36.72
C CYS A 155 -15.58 21.23 -37.37
N GLY A 156 -15.87 21.18 -37.20
CA GLY A 156 -17.00 21.34 -37.85
C GLY A 156 -17.16 22.05 -38.95
#